data_f8564c72d72f5b744680db16e58731d8
#
_entry.id   f8564c72d72f5b744680db16e58731d8
#
_cell.length_a   1.000
_cell.length_b   1.000
_cell.length_c   1.000
_cell.angle_alpha   90.00
_cell.angle_beta   90.00
_cell.angle_gamma   90.00
#
_symmetry.space_group_name_H-M   'P 1'
#
loop_
_entity.id
_entity.type
_entity.pdbx_description
1 polymer ?
#
loop_
_entity_poly.entity_id
_entity_poly.type
_entity_poly.pdbx_seq_one_letter_code
_entity_poly.pdbx_strand_id
1 'polypeptide(L)'
;MNYKLATKSVLEDNSWIKPGLASWEWWHDAALYGPDVNFVSGCNYDTYKYYIDFASSFHVPYIVMDAGWAETVLNPNKPNSQMRLPELIQYGKDKNVGIILWLSWVAVEQNFDLFKTYEDWGIKGVKID
;
A
#
# COMPACT_ATOMS: atom_id res chain seq x y z
N MET A 1 23.63 -10.12 15.15
CA MET A 1 24.25 -10.36 13.81
C MET A 1 24.07 -9.18 12.88
N ASN A 2 22.88 -8.58 12.81
CA ASN A 2 22.55 -7.49 11.86
C ASN A 2 23.48 -6.27 11.95
N TYR A 3 23.89 -5.87 13.16
CA TYR A 3 24.79 -4.71 13.33
C TYR A 3 26.16 -4.87 12.68
N LYS A 4 26.64 -6.11 12.50
CA LYS A 4 27.94 -6.37 11.86
C LYS A 4 27.88 -6.28 10.34
N LEU A 5 26.67 -6.37 9.75
CA LEU A 5 26.43 -6.30 8.32
C LEU A 5 25.82 -4.96 7.90
N ALA A 6 25.41 -4.14 8.89
CA ALA A 6 24.82 -2.85 8.61
C ALA A 6 25.91 -1.86 8.16
N THR A 7 25.65 -1.17 7.07
CA THR A 7 26.46 -0.05 6.59
C THR A 7 25.78 1.27 6.98
N LYS A 8 26.57 2.33 7.11
CA LYS A 8 26.00 3.66 7.32
C LYS A 8 25.12 4.05 6.14
N SER A 9 23.96 4.66 6.42
CA SER A 9 23.11 5.21 5.36
C SER A 9 23.89 6.18 4.47
N VAL A 10 23.70 6.09 3.18
CA VAL A 10 24.22 7.07 2.20
C VAL A 10 23.31 8.28 2.05
N LEU A 11 22.09 8.20 2.62
CA LEU A 11 21.15 9.32 2.64
C LEU A 11 21.53 10.28 3.76
N GLU A 12 21.64 11.57 3.45
CA GLU A 12 21.92 12.63 4.42
C GLU A 12 20.74 12.83 5.38
N ASP A 13 19.52 12.84 4.83
CA ASP A 13 18.27 12.89 5.59
C ASP A 13 17.41 11.63 5.34
N ASN A 14 17.10 10.94 6.41
CA ASN A 14 16.18 9.79 6.42
C ASN A 14 15.01 9.98 7.39
N SER A 15 14.78 11.20 7.88
CA SER A 15 13.73 11.52 8.86
C SER A 15 12.32 11.30 8.31
N TRP A 16 12.17 11.29 6.99
CA TRP A 16 10.91 10.98 6.29
C TRP A 16 10.51 9.51 6.37
N ILE A 17 11.45 8.60 6.63
CA ILE A 17 11.16 7.17 6.81
C ILE A 17 10.50 6.99 8.19
N LYS A 18 9.26 6.54 8.20
CA LYS A 18 8.49 6.29 9.42
C LYS A 18 8.20 4.78 9.53
N PRO A 19 9.03 4.02 10.26
CA PRO A 19 8.79 2.59 10.48
C PRO A 19 7.47 2.36 11.20
N GLY A 20 6.82 1.24 10.89
CA GLY A 20 5.57 0.88 11.55
C GLY A 20 5.06 -0.48 11.10
N LEU A 21 4.01 -0.95 11.77
CA LEU A 21 3.28 -2.14 11.36
C LEU A 21 2.50 -1.85 10.09
N ALA A 22 2.28 -2.87 9.28
CA ALA A 22 1.40 -2.81 8.13
C ALA A 22 0.46 -4.02 8.14
N SER A 23 -0.82 -3.77 7.88
CA SER A 23 -1.75 -4.86 7.59
C SER A 23 -1.59 -5.27 6.12
N TRP A 24 -1.73 -6.56 5.83
CA TRP A 24 -1.51 -7.11 4.51
C TRP A 24 -2.49 -8.24 4.23
N GLU A 25 -3.35 -8.03 3.22
CA GLU A 25 -4.53 -8.84 2.94
C GLU A 25 -4.29 -10.05 2.01
N TRP A 26 -3.12 -10.17 1.43
CA TRP A 26 -2.81 -11.23 0.46
C TRP A 26 -3.06 -12.66 0.98
N TRP A 27 -2.90 -12.86 2.28
CA TRP A 27 -3.06 -14.16 2.95
C TRP A 27 -4.42 -14.83 2.76
N HIS A 28 -5.47 -14.04 2.55
CA HIS A 28 -6.84 -14.51 2.45
C HIS A 28 -7.56 -13.93 1.23
N ASP A 29 -6.79 -13.57 0.18
CA ASP A 29 -7.31 -13.13 -1.12
C ASP A 29 -8.26 -11.92 -1.01
N ALA A 30 -7.92 -10.96 -0.16
CA ALA A 30 -8.72 -9.78 0.17
C ALA A 30 -10.16 -10.12 0.64
N ALA A 31 -10.39 -11.35 1.12
CA ALA A 31 -11.70 -11.77 1.61
C ALA A 31 -11.97 -11.23 3.02
N LEU A 32 -13.17 -10.68 3.21
CA LEU A 32 -13.65 -10.21 4.50
C LEU A 32 -14.89 -11.00 4.93
N TYR A 33 -14.94 -11.32 6.21
CA TYR A 33 -16.07 -12.02 6.82
C TYR A 33 -16.43 -11.35 8.14
N GLY A 34 -17.71 -11.06 8.34
CA GLY A 34 -18.17 -10.46 9.58
C GLY A 34 -19.60 -9.96 9.46
N PRO A 35 -20.28 -9.69 10.59
CA PRO A 35 -21.66 -9.21 10.59
C PRO A 35 -21.81 -7.78 10.03
N ASP A 36 -20.72 -7.05 9.95
CA ASP A 36 -20.61 -5.67 9.44
C ASP A 36 -20.15 -5.61 7.97
N VAL A 37 -19.81 -6.75 7.35
CA VAL A 37 -19.44 -6.83 5.93
C VAL A 37 -20.72 -7.04 5.11
N ASN A 38 -21.22 -5.96 4.52
CA ASN A 38 -22.45 -5.94 3.71
C ASN A 38 -22.18 -5.66 2.22
N PHE A 39 -20.96 -5.87 1.76
CA PHE A 39 -20.48 -5.69 0.39
C PHE A 39 -19.72 -6.93 -0.08
N VAL A 40 -19.45 -7.01 -1.38
CA VAL A 40 -18.64 -8.09 -1.96
C VAL A 40 -17.18 -7.73 -1.77
N SER A 41 -16.44 -8.53 -0.99
CA SER A 41 -15.00 -8.35 -0.76
C SER A 41 -14.17 -8.72 -2.01
N GLY A 42 -12.99 -8.13 -2.11
CA GLY A 42 -12.04 -8.32 -3.20
C GLY A 42 -11.20 -7.07 -3.45
N CYS A 43 -10.54 -6.98 -4.61
CA CYS A 43 -9.75 -5.80 -4.98
C CYS A 43 -10.66 -4.62 -5.37
N ASN A 44 -11.34 -4.03 -4.42
CA ASN A 44 -12.28 -2.91 -4.63
C ASN A 44 -12.23 -1.89 -3.48
N TYR A 45 -12.85 -0.75 -3.72
CA TYR A 45 -12.88 0.39 -2.79
C TYR A 45 -13.41 0.03 -1.41
N ASP A 46 -14.55 -0.68 -1.32
CA ASP A 46 -15.21 -0.96 -0.04
C ASP A 46 -14.35 -1.87 0.85
N THR A 47 -13.70 -2.86 0.25
CA THR A 47 -12.76 -3.75 0.94
C THR A 47 -11.58 -2.98 1.53
N TYR A 48 -10.93 -2.14 0.73
CA TYR A 48 -9.75 -1.40 1.24
C TYR A 48 -10.14 -0.26 2.17
N LYS A 49 -11.33 0.31 2.01
CA LYS A 49 -11.88 1.23 3.00
C LYS A 49 -12.04 0.54 4.36
N TYR A 50 -12.56 -0.70 4.37
CA TYR A 50 -12.68 -1.50 5.60
C TYR A 50 -11.32 -1.78 6.24
N TYR A 51 -10.29 -2.14 5.46
CA TYR A 51 -8.94 -2.32 5.97
C TYR A 51 -8.34 -1.04 6.55
N ILE A 52 -8.60 0.11 5.94
CA ILE A 52 -8.18 1.41 6.49
C ILE A 52 -8.87 1.68 7.82
N ASP A 53 -10.17 1.44 7.93
CA ASP A 53 -10.93 1.62 9.19
C ASP A 53 -10.40 0.68 10.29
N PHE A 54 -10.13 -0.58 9.96
CA PHE A 54 -9.49 -1.53 10.87
C PHE A 54 -8.11 -1.04 11.32
N ALA A 55 -7.23 -0.70 10.38
CA ALA A 55 -5.88 -0.22 10.68
C ALA A 55 -5.90 1.02 11.57
N SER A 56 -6.78 1.97 11.29
CA SER A 56 -6.99 3.17 12.11
C SER A 56 -7.42 2.82 13.54
N SER A 57 -8.39 1.90 13.69
CA SER A 57 -8.93 1.51 15.00
C SER A 57 -7.90 0.82 15.89
N PHE A 58 -6.95 0.10 15.29
CA PHE A 58 -5.88 -0.61 15.99
C PHE A 58 -4.53 0.11 15.96
N HIS A 59 -4.50 1.38 15.51
CA HIS A 59 -3.28 2.18 15.42
C HIS A 59 -2.18 1.52 14.57
N VAL A 60 -2.57 0.78 13.53
CA VAL A 60 -1.66 0.24 12.51
C VAL A 60 -1.44 1.32 11.46
N PRO A 61 -0.21 1.87 11.34
CA PRO A 61 0.00 3.07 10.53
C PRO A 61 -0.06 2.83 9.02
N TYR A 62 -0.03 1.59 8.56
CA TYR A 62 0.01 1.27 7.13
C TYR A 62 -0.90 0.10 6.76
N ILE A 63 -1.38 0.12 5.51
CA ILE A 63 -1.90 -1.06 4.82
C ILE A 63 -1.06 -1.32 3.56
N VAL A 64 -0.86 -2.59 3.21
CA VAL A 64 -0.29 -3.00 1.93
C VAL A 64 -1.44 -3.38 1.00
N MET A 65 -1.52 -2.73 -0.14
CA MET A 65 -2.41 -3.14 -1.24
C MET A 65 -1.61 -4.04 -2.17
N ASP A 66 -1.89 -5.34 -2.12
CA ASP A 66 -1.17 -6.34 -2.93
C ASP A 66 -1.63 -6.34 -4.40
N ALA A 67 -1.19 -7.30 -5.20
CA ALA A 67 -1.51 -7.39 -6.63
C ALA A 67 -3.02 -7.25 -6.89
N GLY A 68 -3.40 -6.54 -7.97
CA GLY A 68 -4.80 -6.29 -8.33
C GLY A 68 -5.25 -4.84 -8.12
N TRP A 69 -4.47 -4.00 -7.41
CA TRP A 69 -4.78 -2.58 -7.29
C TRP A 69 -4.63 -1.81 -8.61
N ALA A 70 -3.75 -2.27 -9.51
CA ALA A 70 -3.53 -1.69 -10.83
C ALA A 70 -4.20 -2.52 -11.93
N GLU A 71 -4.49 -1.90 -13.07
CA GLU A 71 -5.08 -2.59 -14.22
C GLU A 71 -4.16 -3.68 -14.78
N THR A 72 -2.85 -3.47 -14.72
CA THR A 72 -1.86 -4.47 -15.12
C THR A 72 -0.66 -4.51 -14.18
N VAL A 73 -0.10 -5.70 -13.97
CA VAL A 73 1.06 -5.93 -13.11
C VAL A 73 2.34 -5.33 -13.70
N LEU A 74 2.47 -5.34 -15.03
CA LEU A 74 3.68 -4.88 -15.71
C LEU A 74 3.71 -3.37 -15.97
N ASN A 75 2.56 -2.71 -15.89
CA ASN A 75 2.45 -1.26 -16.07
C ASN A 75 1.53 -0.66 -15.00
N PRO A 76 1.98 -0.60 -13.73
CA PRO A 76 1.17 -0.20 -12.60
C PRO A 76 1.09 1.33 -12.44
N ASN A 77 0.95 2.08 -13.52
CA ASN A 77 0.74 3.52 -13.51
C ASN A 77 -0.75 3.91 -13.63
N LYS A 78 -1.63 2.93 -13.75
CA LYS A 78 -3.06 3.13 -13.83
C LYS A 78 -3.78 2.23 -12.84
N PRO A 79 -4.44 2.82 -11.82
CA PRO A 79 -5.22 2.05 -10.87
C PRO A 79 -6.40 1.33 -11.54
N ASN A 80 -6.73 0.14 -11.06
CA ASN A 80 -7.99 -0.53 -11.37
C ASN A 80 -9.16 0.40 -10.98
N SER A 81 -10.11 0.57 -11.88
CA SER A 81 -11.22 1.51 -11.68
C SER A 81 -12.08 1.21 -10.43
N GLN A 82 -12.19 -0.06 -10.03
CA GLN A 82 -12.93 -0.47 -8.85
C GLN A 82 -12.26 -0.04 -7.53
N MET A 83 -10.96 0.26 -7.59
CA MET A 83 -10.19 0.70 -6.41
C MET A 83 -10.48 2.13 -6.01
N ARG A 84 -10.79 3.02 -6.95
CA ARG A 84 -10.93 4.46 -6.69
C ARG A 84 -9.73 4.98 -5.87
N LEU A 85 -8.51 4.60 -6.26
CA LEU A 85 -7.28 4.77 -5.48
C LEU A 85 -7.07 6.19 -4.94
N PRO A 86 -7.32 7.28 -5.71
CA PRO A 86 -7.19 8.64 -5.17
C PRO A 86 -8.07 8.89 -3.95
N GLU A 87 -9.29 8.34 -3.92
CA GLU A 87 -10.21 8.49 -2.80
C GLU A 87 -9.75 7.66 -1.60
N LEU A 88 -9.22 6.45 -1.82
CA LEU A 88 -8.63 5.64 -0.74
C LEU A 88 -7.41 6.31 -0.12
N ILE A 89 -6.56 6.93 -0.93
CA ILE A 89 -5.39 7.67 -0.44
C ILE A 89 -5.84 8.83 0.46
N GLN A 90 -6.82 9.60 0.01
CA GLN A 90 -7.36 10.70 0.84
C GLN A 90 -8.01 10.16 2.11
N TYR A 91 -8.82 9.11 2.01
CA TYR A 91 -9.46 8.47 3.16
C TYR A 91 -8.43 7.94 4.17
N GLY A 92 -7.38 7.26 3.70
CA GLY A 92 -6.28 6.80 4.54
C GLY A 92 -5.58 7.96 5.26
N LYS A 93 -5.33 9.06 4.56
CA LYS A 93 -4.76 10.27 5.13
C LYS A 93 -5.63 10.83 6.26
N ASP A 94 -6.94 10.91 6.07
CA ASP A 94 -7.88 11.41 7.07
C ASP A 94 -7.95 10.50 8.31
N LYS A 95 -7.64 9.21 8.13
CA LYS A 95 -7.60 8.18 9.17
C LYS A 95 -6.21 7.95 9.77
N ASN A 96 -5.17 8.69 9.33
CA ASN A 96 -3.77 8.49 9.68
C ASN A 96 -3.22 7.10 9.32
N VAL A 97 -3.68 6.54 8.22
CA VAL A 97 -3.24 5.26 7.67
C VAL A 97 -2.60 5.48 6.29
N GLY A 98 -1.33 5.14 6.16
CA GLY A 98 -0.61 5.22 4.90
C GLY A 98 -0.84 4.00 4.02
N ILE A 99 -0.79 4.19 2.71
CA ILE A 99 -0.92 3.12 1.73
C ILE A 99 0.46 2.77 1.19
N ILE A 100 0.77 1.46 1.16
CA ILE A 100 1.93 0.85 0.53
C ILE A 100 1.41 0.04 -0.66
N LEU A 101 2.00 0.22 -1.84
CA LEU A 101 1.59 -0.50 -3.05
C LEU A 101 2.53 -1.66 -3.34
N TRP A 102 1.96 -2.80 -3.71
CA TRP A 102 2.72 -3.91 -4.23
C TRP A 102 3.11 -3.65 -5.70
N LEU A 103 4.34 -4.00 -6.06
CA LEU A 103 4.88 -3.89 -7.40
C LEU A 103 5.62 -5.17 -7.79
N SER A 104 5.46 -5.59 -9.04
CA SER A 104 6.38 -6.55 -9.64
C SER A 104 7.75 -5.89 -9.85
N TRP A 105 8.83 -6.60 -9.51
CA TRP A 105 10.19 -6.13 -9.76
C TRP A 105 10.45 -5.82 -11.25
N VAL A 106 9.82 -6.58 -12.15
CA VAL A 106 9.91 -6.35 -13.60
C VAL A 106 9.35 -4.99 -14.01
N ALA A 107 8.23 -4.57 -13.41
CA ALA A 107 7.65 -3.27 -13.67
C ALA A 107 8.57 -2.13 -13.19
N VAL A 108 9.21 -2.32 -12.04
CA VAL A 108 10.17 -1.35 -11.48
C VAL A 108 11.42 -1.26 -12.36
N GLU A 109 11.97 -2.40 -12.78
CA GLU A 109 13.15 -2.45 -13.67
C GLU A 109 12.90 -1.72 -15.00
N GLN A 110 11.68 -1.82 -15.53
CA GLN A 110 11.29 -1.19 -16.79
C GLN A 110 10.96 0.30 -16.66
N ASN A 111 10.59 0.77 -15.47
CA ASN A 111 10.14 2.15 -15.28
C ASN A 111 10.38 2.68 -13.87
N PHE A 112 11.51 3.31 -13.62
CA PHE A 112 11.83 3.94 -12.35
C PHE A 112 10.99 5.21 -12.05
N ASP A 113 10.38 5.82 -13.05
CA ASP A 113 9.55 7.02 -12.87
C ASP A 113 8.25 6.72 -12.07
N LEU A 114 7.91 5.43 -11.91
CA LEU A 114 6.82 4.99 -11.04
C LEU A 114 6.95 5.56 -9.61
N PHE A 115 8.16 5.62 -9.07
CA PHE A 115 8.37 6.14 -7.70
C PHE A 115 7.97 7.61 -7.57
N LYS A 116 8.30 8.43 -8.58
CA LYS A 116 7.88 9.84 -8.60
C LYS A 116 6.37 9.97 -8.68
N THR A 117 5.75 9.17 -9.53
CA THR A 117 4.29 9.12 -9.66
C THR A 117 3.61 8.78 -8.32
N TYR A 118 4.11 7.78 -7.59
CA TYR A 118 3.54 7.37 -6.31
C TYR A 118 3.79 8.38 -5.20
N GLU A 119 4.93 9.06 -5.21
CA GLU A 119 5.18 10.18 -4.32
C GLU A 119 4.15 11.29 -4.54
N ASP A 120 3.89 11.66 -5.80
CA ASP A 120 2.91 12.69 -6.16
C ASP A 120 1.48 12.29 -5.77
N TRP A 121 1.15 10.99 -5.79
CA TRP A 121 -0.12 10.47 -5.30
C TRP A 121 -0.21 10.47 -3.76
N GLY A 122 0.91 10.54 -3.07
CA GLY A 122 0.96 10.49 -1.60
C GLY A 122 1.08 9.07 -1.01
N ILE A 123 1.50 8.10 -1.83
CA ILE A 123 1.81 6.74 -1.39
C ILE A 123 3.00 6.77 -0.42
N LYS A 124 3.00 5.90 0.59
CA LYS A 124 3.96 5.91 1.69
C LYS A 124 5.10 4.91 1.55
N GLY A 125 4.98 3.99 0.64
CA GLY A 125 6.01 3.00 0.36
C GLY A 125 5.59 2.01 -0.71
N VAL A 126 6.51 1.13 -1.07
CA VAL A 126 6.27 0.05 -2.02
C VAL A 126 6.80 -1.27 -1.47
N LYS A 127 6.08 -2.36 -1.75
CA LYS A 127 6.52 -3.74 -1.59
C LYS A 127 6.86 -4.26 -2.98
N ILE A 128 8.09 -4.69 -3.19
CA ILE A 128 8.57 -5.17 -4.48
C ILE A 128 8.83 -6.67 -4.37
N ASP A 129 8.21 -7.46 -5.25
CA ASP A 129 8.37 -8.91 -5.36
C ASP A 129 8.87 -9.33 -6.75
#